data_cfc0d9a0b7ffa311f5dba7943398438a
#
_entry.id   cfc0d9a0b7ffa311f5dba7943398438a
#
_cell.length_a   1.000
_cell.length_b   1.000
_cell.length_c   1.000
_cell.angle_alpha   90.00
_cell.angle_beta   90.00
_cell.angle_gamma   90.00
#
_symmetry.space_group_name_H-M   'P 1'
#
loop_
_entity.id
_entity.type
_entity.pdbx_description
1 polymer ?
#
loop_
_entity_poly.entity_id
_entity_poly.type
_entity_poly.pdbx_seq_one_letter_code
_entity_poly.pdbx_strand_id
1 'polypeptide(L)'
;MSELNKLAAGEWYQFKAAEVAAQKARAAKLCQEFNQIDATNPDAQTAKIQEILGSYGRNLSVQAGFNCDNGRNIHVGDNFLSNYNLTILDIAPVHIGDNVMIGPNVDIYTVNHPLMASGRRANLAQGHPVTIGHDVWIGGRAVITPGVTIGNNVVIAAGAVVTHDMPDNTLVAGVPAKVIRQLE
;
A
#
# COMPACT_ATOMS: atom_id res chain seq x y z
N MET A 1 11.23 -9.73 -23.36
CA MET A 1 10.37 -9.80 -22.14
C MET A 1 9.63 -8.49 -22.07
N SER A 2 8.29 -8.49 -21.81
CA SER A 2 7.54 -7.24 -21.65
C SER A 2 7.95 -6.52 -20.35
N GLU A 3 7.69 -5.23 -20.25
CA GLU A 3 8.00 -4.47 -19.04
C GLU A 3 7.14 -4.94 -17.84
N LEU A 4 5.90 -5.41 -18.10
CA LEU A 4 5.08 -6.05 -17.07
C LEU A 4 5.67 -7.37 -16.57
N ASN A 5 6.30 -8.16 -17.43
CA ASN A 5 6.97 -9.39 -17.03
C ASN A 5 8.21 -9.10 -16.16
N LYS A 6 8.99 -8.07 -16.51
CA LYS A 6 10.11 -7.61 -15.68
C LYS A 6 9.63 -7.14 -14.32
N LEU A 7 8.57 -6.31 -14.31
CA LEU A 7 7.95 -5.83 -13.08
C LEU A 7 7.51 -7.01 -12.19
N ALA A 8 6.80 -7.98 -12.76
CA ALA A 8 6.35 -9.18 -12.03
C ALA A 8 7.52 -10.04 -11.50
N ALA A 9 8.67 -10.03 -12.19
CA ALA A 9 9.88 -10.71 -11.77
C ALA A 9 10.72 -9.91 -10.74
N GLY A 10 10.29 -8.71 -10.35
CA GLY A 10 11.05 -7.82 -9.47
C GLY A 10 12.31 -7.23 -10.11
N GLU A 11 12.40 -7.24 -11.44
CA GLU A 11 13.50 -6.67 -12.20
C GLU A 11 13.31 -5.17 -12.45
N TRP A 12 14.39 -4.48 -12.86
CA TRP A 12 14.30 -3.10 -13.35
C TRP A 12 13.47 -3.03 -14.62
N TYR A 13 12.43 -2.20 -14.62
CA TYR A 13 11.50 -2.02 -15.73
C TYR A 13 11.34 -0.54 -16.09
N GLN A 14 10.85 -0.28 -17.32
CA GLN A 14 10.55 1.06 -17.84
C GLN A 14 9.17 1.51 -17.36
N PHE A 15 9.10 2.38 -16.35
CA PHE A 15 7.81 2.78 -15.77
C PHE A 15 6.94 3.66 -16.70
N LYS A 16 7.50 4.19 -17.80
CA LYS A 16 6.76 4.91 -18.83
C LYS A 16 6.32 4.04 -19.99
N ALA A 17 6.58 2.72 -19.98
CA ALA A 17 6.10 1.82 -21.01
C ALA A 17 4.57 1.87 -21.13
N ALA A 18 4.04 1.80 -22.35
CA ALA A 18 2.60 1.96 -22.61
C ALA A 18 1.73 0.99 -21.81
N GLU A 19 2.18 -0.25 -21.66
CA GLU A 19 1.48 -1.29 -20.91
C GLU A 19 1.42 -0.98 -19.38
N VAL A 20 2.46 -0.40 -18.82
CA VAL A 20 2.48 0.05 -17.41
C VAL A 20 1.59 1.29 -17.24
N ALA A 21 1.70 2.24 -18.17
CA ALA A 21 0.87 3.45 -18.16
C ALA A 21 -0.64 3.13 -18.26
N ALA A 22 -1.00 2.10 -19.04
CA ALA A 22 -2.39 1.66 -19.16
C ALA A 22 -2.95 1.09 -17.84
N GLN A 23 -2.15 0.33 -17.08
CA GLN A 23 -2.56 -0.15 -15.75
C GLN A 23 -2.80 1.02 -14.78
N LYS A 24 -1.86 1.97 -14.73
CA LYS A 24 -1.99 3.16 -13.88
C LYS A 24 -3.20 4.02 -14.26
N ALA A 25 -3.44 4.22 -15.54
CA ALA A 25 -4.61 4.97 -16.02
C ALA A 25 -5.94 4.32 -15.61
N ARG A 26 -6.02 2.98 -15.67
CA ARG A 26 -7.19 2.24 -15.17
C ARG A 26 -7.39 2.48 -13.66
N ALA A 27 -6.35 2.30 -12.86
CA ALA A 27 -6.42 2.50 -11.41
C ALA A 27 -6.82 3.94 -11.06
N ALA A 28 -6.18 4.93 -11.69
CA ALA A 28 -6.49 6.35 -11.48
C ALA A 28 -7.97 6.66 -11.75
N LYS A 29 -8.54 6.11 -12.84
CA LYS A 29 -9.97 6.27 -13.15
C LYS A 29 -10.86 5.68 -12.06
N LEU A 30 -10.59 4.44 -11.63
CA LEU A 30 -11.38 3.78 -10.60
C LEU A 30 -11.26 4.49 -9.23
N CYS A 31 -10.07 4.96 -8.86
CA CYS A 31 -9.86 5.76 -7.65
C CYS A 31 -10.62 7.09 -7.72
N GLN A 32 -10.63 7.75 -8.88
CA GLN A 32 -11.41 8.97 -9.06
C GLN A 32 -12.91 8.70 -8.88
N GLU A 33 -13.44 7.64 -9.48
CA GLU A 33 -14.84 7.23 -9.32
C GLU A 33 -15.16 6.92 -7.85
N PHE A 34 -14.30 6.17 -7.14
CA PHE A 34 -14.45 5.88 -5.72
C PHE A 34 -14.50 7.15 -4.87
N ASN A 35 -13.56 8.06 -5.09
CA ASN A 35 -13.41 9.28 -4.29
C ASN A 35 -14.53 10.32 -4.52
N GLN A 36 -15.35 10.13 -5.54
CA GLN A 36 -16.54 10.97 -5.84
C GLN A 36 -17.85 10.39 -5.28
N ILE A 37 -17.83 9.20 -4.70
CA ILE A 37 -19.01 8.58 -4.08
C ILE A 37 -19.38 9.39 -2.84
N ASP A 38 -20.69 9.64 -2.67
CA ASP A 38 -21.23 10.30 -1.49
C ASP A 38 -20.79 9.55 -0.21
N ALA A 39 -20.19 10.26 0.72
CA ALA A 39 -19.68 9.70 1.97
C ALA A 39 -20.78 9.07 2.86
N THR A 40 -22.05 9.42 2.62
CA THR A 40 -23.20 8.83 3.31
C THR A 40 -23.72 7.54 2.66
N ASN A 41 -23.05 7.05 1.59
CA ASN A 41 -23.38 5.81 0.90
C ASN A 41 -22.25 4.76 1.04
N PRO A 42 -22.11 4.11 2.21
CA PRO A 42 -21.04 3.15 2.47
C PRO A 42 -21.12 1.89 1.59
N ASP A 43 -22.32 1.50 1.17
CA ASP A 43 -22.50 0.32 0.31
C ASP A 43 -21.90 0.58 -1.09
N ALA A 44 -22.14 1.76 -1.66
CA ALA A 44 -21.53 2.14 -2.93
C ALA A 44 -20.03 2.29 -2.83
N GLN A 45 -19.50 2.83 -1.71
CA GLN A 45 -18.06 2.88 -1.45
C GLN A 45 -17.47 1.48 -1.39
N THR A 46 -18.09 0.57 -0.64
CA THR A 46 -17.64 -0.83 -0.52
C THR A 46 -17.66 -1.54 -1.87
N ALA A 47 -18.74 -1.42 -2.64
CA ALA A 47 -18.81 -2.03 -3.96
C ALA A 47 -17.71 -1.52 -4.90
N LYS A 48 -17.43 -0.21 -4.89
CA LYS A 48 -16.41 0.38 -5.76
C LYS A 48 -15.00 0.00 -5.35
N ILE A 49 -14.67 -0.04 -4.06
CA ILE A 49 -13.33 -0.44 -3.62
C ILE A 49 -13.05 -1.92 -3.92
N GLN A 50 -14.08 -2.77 -3.89
CA GLN A 50 -13.99 -4.18 -4.32
C GLN A 50 -13.64 -4.36 -5.80
N GLU A 51 -14.00 -3.41 -6.68
CA GLU A 51 -13.59 -3.40 -8.09
C GLU A 51 -12.10 -3.04 -8.26
N ILE A 52 -11.53 -2.30 -7.32
CA ILE A 52 -10.14 -1.82 -7.36
C ILE A 52 -9.19 -2.91 -6.87
N LEU A 53 -9.48 -3.51 -5.70
CA LEU A 53 -8.58 -4.42 -5.00
C LEU A 53 -8.43 -5.77 -5.72
N GLY A 54 -7.27 -6.40 -5.56
CA GLY A 54 -6.99 -7.74 -6.08
C GLY A 54 -7.74 -8.82 -5.33
N SER A 55 -7.81 -8.73 -4.00
CA SER A 55 -8.66 -9.56 -3.14
C SER A 55 -8.97 -8.86 -1.82
N TYR A 56 -10.05 -9.28 -1.19
CA TYR A 56 -10.51 -8.71 0.08
C TYR A 56 -11.27 -9.75 0.90
N GLY A 57 -11.23 -9.58 2.22
CA GLY A 57 -12.02 -10.36 3.16
C GLY A 57 -13.37 -9.71 3.49
N ARG A 58 -13.99 -10.14 4.58
CA ARG A 58 -15.26 -9.61 5.11
C ARG A 58 -15.04 -8.27 5.84
N ASN A 59 -16.10 -7.46 5.95
CA ASN A 59 -16.10 -6.19 6.69
C ASN A 59 -15.03 -5.21 6.20
N LEU A 60 -14.96 -5.03 4.87
CA LEU A 60 -14.06 -4.08 4.22
C LEU A 60 -14.59 -2.66 4.37
N SER A 61 -13.78 -1.74 4.89
CA SER A 61 -14.11 -0.32 5.01
C SER A 61 -12.93 0.56 4.60
N VAL A 62 -13.13 1.37 3.57
CA VAL A 62 -12.13 2.32 3.07
C VAL A 62 -12.77 3.68 2.94
N GLN A 63 -12.17 4.70 3.54
CA GLN A 63 -12.64 6.08 3.45
C GLN A 63 -12.11 6.78 2.19
N ALA A 64 -12.77 7.88 1.80
CA ALA A 64 -12.41 8.65 0.61
C ALA A 64 -10.98 9.22 0.66
N GLY A 65 -10.44 9.55 -0.51
CA GLY A 65 -9.05 9.95 -0.70
C GLY A 65 -8.12 8.77 -0.99
N PHE A 66 -8.68 7.59 -1.29
CA PHE A 66 -7.89 6.42 -1.64
C PHE A 66 -7.25 6.56 -3.03
N ASN A 67 -5.96 6.24 -3.12
CA ASN A 67 -5.20 6.23 -4.38
C ASN A 67 -4.28 5.00 -4.47
N CYS A 68 -4.13 4.46 -5.67
CA CYS A 68 -3.21 3.36 -5.95
C CYS A 68 -2.66 3.41 -7.37
N ASP A 69 -1.59 2.65 -7.63
CA ASP A 69 -0.96 2.54 -8.96
C ASP A 69 -1.62 1.49 -9.85
N ASN A 70 -2.09 0.38 -9.28
CA ASN A 70 -2.72 -0.73 -10.00
C ASN A 70 -4.03 -1.19 -9.34
N GLY A 71 -4.06 -1.27 -8.02
CA GLY A 71 -5.14 -1.78 -7.18
C GLY A 71 -5.19 -3.31 -7.11
N ARG A 72 -4.95 -4.00 -8.22
CA ARG A 72 -5.00 -5.46 -8.29
C ARG A 72 -3.89 -6.19 -7.53
N ASN A 73 -2.84 -5.48 -7.17
CA ASN A 73 -1.76 -6.00 -6.35
C ASN A 73 -2.02 -5.81 -4.84
N ILE A 74 -3.15 -5.22 -4.46
CA ILE A 74 -3.52 -5.00 -3.07
C ILE A 74 -4.46 -6.12 -2.62
N HIS A 75 -4.04 -6.85 -1.60
CA HIS A 75 -4.76 -7.97 -1.03
C HIS A 75 -4.97 -7.70 0.47
N VAL A 76 -6.22 -7.64 0.91
CA VAL A 76 -6.56 -7.37 2.33
C VAL A 76 -7.40 -8.48 2.92
N GLY A 77 -7.18 -8.78 4.20
CA GLY A 77 -7.93 -9.78 4.94
C GLY A 77 -9.28 -9.30 5.48
N ASP A 78 -9.81 -10.04 6.45
CA ASP A 78 -11.06 -9.72 7.14
C ASP A 78 -10.91 -8.48 8.05
N ASN A 79 -11.99 -7.71 8.21
CA ASN A 79 -12.06 -6.55 9.10
C ASN A 79 -11.02 -5.46 8.78
N PHE A 80 -10.74 -5.26 7.51
CA PHE A 80 -9.83 -4.18 7.09
C PHE A 80 -10.53 -2.83 7.16
N LEU A 81 -9.89 -1.87 7.85
CA LEU A 81 -10.35 -0.50 7.96
C LEU A 81 -9.24 0.47 7.58
N SER A 82 -9.48 1.34 6.62
CA SER A 82 -8.61 2.50 6.38
C SER A 82 -9.36 3.80 6.52
N ASN A 83 -8.70 4.76 7.14
CA ASN A 83 -9.16 6.14 7.26
C ASN A 83 -8.85 6.93 5.96
N TYR A 84 -9.13 8.23 5.95
CA TYR A 84 -9.01 9.13 4.79
C TYR A 84 -7.58 9.21 4.23
N ASN A 85 -7.49 9.39 2.90
CA ASN A 85 -6.26 9.68 2.18
C ASN A 85 -5.19 8.58 2.30
N LEU A 86 -5.59 7.32 2.22
CA LEU A 86 -4.66 6.21 2.09
C LEU A 86 -4.09 6.16 0.67
N THR A 87 -2.77 6.15 0.53
CA THR A 87 -2.08 5.95 -0.76
C THR A 87 -1.28 4.64 -0.74
N ILE A 88 -1.53 3.77 -1.71
CA ILE A 88 -0.76 2.53 -1.88
C ILE A 88 -0.18 2.50 -3.30
N LEU A 89 1.12 2.71 -3.44
CA LEU A 89 1.80 2.55 -4.73
C LEU A 89 2.13 1.08 -4.95
N ASP A 90 1.13 0.31 -5.36
CA ASP A 90 1.13 -1.14 -5.48
C ASP A 90 1.70 -1.64 -6.82
N ILE A 91 2.86 -1.17 -7.19
CA ILE A 91 3.61 -1.69 -8.35
C ILE A 91 3.98 -3.16 -8.14
N ALA A 92 4.45 -3.53 -6.94
CA ALA A 92 4.58 -4.91 -6.48
C ALA A 92 3.44 -5.25 -5.50
N PRO A 93 3.23 -6.54 -5.18
CA PRO A 93 2.17 -6.95 -4.27
C PRO A 93 2.23 -6.30 -2.89
N VAL A 94 1.05 -5.97 -2.34
CA VAL A 94 0.84 -5.53 -0.97
C VAL A 94 -0.14 -6.51 -0.32
N HIS A 95 0.34 -7.26 0.65
CA HIS A 95 -0.47 -8.22 1.42
C HIS A 95 -0.72 -7.67 2.82
N ILE A 96 -1.98 -7.56 3.19
CA ILE A 96 -2.42 -7.05 4.49
C ILE A 96 -3.32 -8.10 5.14
N GLY A 97 -2.98 -8.51 6.36
CA GLY A 97 -3.70 -9.53 7.11
C GLY A 97 -5.08 -9.09 7.62
N ASP A 98 -5.61 -9.86 8.56
CA ASP A 98 -6.91 -9.59 9.18
C ASP A 98 -6.81 -8.55 10.30
N ASN A 99 -7.93 -7.86 10.60
CA ASN A 99 -8.06 -6.91 11.70
C ASN A 99 -7.06 -5.75 11.63
N VAL A 100 -6.74 -5.28 10.42
CA VAL A 100 -5.79 -4.17 10.24
C VAL A 100 -6.53 -2.84 10.20
N MET A 101 -6.05 -1.88 11.00
CA MET A 101 -6.55 -0.52 11.04
C MET A 101 -5.48 0.46 10.57
N ILE A 102 -5.83 1.28 9.58
CA ILE A 102 -4.93 2.30 8.99
C ILE A 102 -5.49 3.70 9.26
N GLY A 103 -4.68 4.54 9.91
CA GLY A 103 -4.98 5.94 10.18
C GLY A 103 -4.97 6.81 8.90
N PRO A 104 -5.35 8.09 9.01
CA PRO A 104 -5.41 8.97 7.86
C PRO A 104 -4.03 9.37 7.34
N ASN A 105 -3.96 9.62 6.01
CA ASN A 105 -2.74 10.06 5.32
C ASN A 105 -1.57 9.08 5.49
N VAL A 106 -1.82 7.79 5.48
CA VAL A 106 -0.79 6.75 5.46
C VAL A 106 -0.38 6.46 4.03
N ASP A 107 0.91 6.26 3.83
CA ASP A 107 1.49 5.90 2.54
C ASP A 107 2.18 4.55 2.61
N ILE A 108 1.88 3.66 1.66
CA ILE A 108 2.53 2.35 1.49
C ILE A 108 3.16 2.32 0.09
N TYR A 109 4.47 2.19 0.02
CA TYR A 109 5.18 2.18 -1.24
C TYR A 109 5.81 0.83 -1.51
N THR A 110 5.66 0.33 -2.73
CA THR A 110 6.35 -0.89 -3.19
C THR A 110 7.37 -0.62 -4.28
N VAL A 111 7.57 0.64 -4.66
CA VAL A 111 8.40 1.01 -5.81
C VAL A 111 9.60 1.86 -5.42
N ASN A 112 10.75 1.52 -5.98
CA ASN A 112 11.97 2.30 -5.90
C ASN A 112 12.44 2.74 -7.29
N HIS A 113 13.25 3.79 -7.31
CA HIS A 113 14.00 4.26 -8.49
C HIS A 113 15.50 4.11 -8.26
N PRO A 114 16.32 3.98 -9.34
CA PRO A 114 17.77 3.91 -9.21
C PRO A 114 18.36 5.11 -8.48
N LEU A 115 19.31 4.88 -7.58
CA LEU A 115 20.05 5.96 -6.91
C LEU A 115 20.91 6.75 -7.90
N MET A 116 21.43 6.10 -8.95
CA MET A 116 22.18 6.75 -10.02
C MET A 116 21.24 7.56 -10.91
N ALA A 117 21.61 8.82 -11.18
CA ALA A 117 20.80 9.73 -11.99
C ALA A 117 20.57 9.24 -13.43
N SER A 118 21.51 8.48 -14.00
CA SER A 118 21.37 7.88 -15.33
C SER A 118 20.18 6.92 -15.42
N GLY A 119 20.00 6.07 -14.41
CA GLY A 119 18.86 5.15 -14.34
C GLY A 119 17.51 5.87 -14.21
N ARG A 120 17.46 6.97 -13.41
CA ARG A 120 16.25 7.79 -13.30
C ARG A 120 15.91 8.49 -14.62
N ARG A 121 16.93 9.02 -15.32
CA ARG A 121 16.74 9.58 -16.68
C ARG A 121 16.28 8.54 -17.68
N ALA A 122 16.70 7.28 -17.50
CA ALA A 122 16.24 6.15 -18.30
C ALA A 122 14.83 5.67 -17.91
N ASN A 123 14.14 6.34 -16.96
CA ASN A 123 12.81 6.00 -16.46
C ASN A 123 12.70 4.58 -15.88
N LEU A 124 13.75 4.12 -15.21
CA LEU A 124 13.74 2.81 -14.56
C LEU A 124 13.09 2.87 -13.18
N ALA A 125 12.39 1.79 -12.84
CA ALA A 125 11.85 1.53 -11.51
C ALA A 125 11.95 0.04 -11.18
N GLN A 126 11.84 -0.32 -9.91
CA GLN A 126 11.84 -1.69 -9.43
C GLN A 126 10.84 -1.84 -8.29
N GLY A 127 10.04 -2.91 -8.33
CA GLY A 127 9.06 -3.22 -7.31
C GLY A 127 9.61 -4.14 -6.22
N HIS A 128 9.24 -3.88 -4.96
CA HIS A 128 9.53 -4.75 -3.81
C HIS A 128 8.24 -4.90 -2.99
N PRO A 129 7.74 -6.14 -2.80
CA PRO A 129 6.49 -6.37 -2.09
C PRO A 129 6.52 -5.84 -0.66
N VAL A 130 5.35 -5.46 -0.13
CA VAL A 130 5.15 -5.12 1.28
C VAL A 130 4.18 -6.13 1.88
N THR A 131 4.50 -6.62 3.08
CA THR A 131 3.63 -7.52 3.84
C THR A 131 3.31 -6.92 5.20
N ILE A 132 2.04 -6.92 5.58
CA ILE A 132 1.54 -6.46 6.88
C ILE A 132 0.75 -7.63 7.48
N GLY A 133 1.13 -8.06 8.67
CA GLY A 133 0.51 -9.16 9.38
C GLY A 133 -0.90 -8.86 9.88
N HIS A 134 -1.38 -9.68 10.80
CA HIS A 134 -2.69 -9.56 11.42
C HIS A 134 -2.65 -8.63 12.66
N ASP A 135 -3.81 -8.05 13.02
CA ASP A 135 -3.96 -7.24 14.24
C ASP A 135 -3.00 -6.04 14.28
N VAL A 136 -2.75 -5.40 13.14
CA VAL A 136 -1.83 -4.25 13.02
C VAL A 136 -2.61 -2.94 13.06
N TRP A 137 -2.12 -1.99 13.86
CA TRP A 137 -2.60 -0.61 13.84
C TRP A 137 -1.52 0.34 13.33
N ILE A 138 -1.80 1.01 12.22
CA ILE A 138 -0.92 2.01 11.61
C ILE A 138 -1.45 3.40 11.92
N GLY A 139 -0.71 4.17 12.72
CA GLY A 139 -1.01 5.56 13.06
C GLY A 139 -0.96 6.48 11.84
N GLY A 140 -1.75 7.55 11.89
CA GLY A 140 -1.83 8.49 10.77
C GLY A 140 -0.49 9.09 10.36
N ARG A 141 -0.33 9.37 9.06
CA ARG A 141 0.89 9.92 8.44
C ARG A 141 2.13 9.01 8.56
N ALA A 142 1.95 7.73 8.85
CA ALA A 142 3.05 6.78 8.76
C ALA A 142 3.36 6.46 7.29
N VAL A 143 4.61 6.13 7.02
CA VAL A 143 5.10 5.72 5.69
C VAL A 143 5.73 4.34 5.81
N ILE A 144 5.30 3.40 4.96
CA ILE A 144 5.90 2.07 4.82
C ILE A 144 6.67 2.03 3.51
N THR A 145 7.97 1.72 3.59
CA THR A 145 8.85 1.73 2.40
C THR A 145 8.89 0.36 1.70
N PRO A 146 9.33 0.31 0.45
CA PRO A 146 9.36 -0.92 -0.35
C PRO A 146 10.15 -2.06 0.29
N GLY A 147 9.60 -3.27 0.24
CA GLY A 147 10.24 -4.50 0.71
C GLY A 147 10.07 -4.80 2.20
N VAL A 148 9.34 -3.96 2.94
CA VAL A 148 9.15 -4.12 4.39
C VAL A 148 8.13 -5.21 4.70
N THR A 149 8.45 -6.03 5.70
CA THR A 149 7.52 -6.96 6.35
C THR A 149 7.21 -6.48 7.77
N ILE A 150 5.93 -6.30 8.09
CA ILE A 150 5.42 -5.98 9.43
C ILE A 150 4.75 -7.23 9.97
N GLY A 151 5.19 -7.66 11.15
CA GLY A 151 4.64 -8.84 11.84
C GLY A 151 3.22 -8.64 12.36
N ASN A 152 2.76 -9.59 13.17
CA ASN A 152 1.43 -9.56 13.77
C ASN A 152 1.42 -8.73 15.07
N ASN A 153 0.26 -8.19 15.43
CA ASN A 153 0.07 -7.41 16.66
C ASN A 153 1.12 -6.27 16.78
N VAL A 154 1.28 -5.48 15.70
CA VAL A 154 2.20 -4.36 15.65
C VAL A 154 1.43 -3.05 15.68
N VAL A 155 1.89 -2.11 16.51
CA VAL A 155 1.40 -0.74 16.53
C VAL A 155 2.47 0.18 15.95
N ILE A 156 2.14 0.89 14.88
CA ILE A 156 3.01 1.89 14.26
C ILE A 156 2.51 3.28 14.67
N ALA A 157 3.35 4.01 15.39
CA ALA A 157 3.01 5.36 15.85
C ALA A 157 2.81 6.33 14.68
N ALA A 158 1.97 7.34 14.89
CA ALA A 158 1.73 8.37 13.89
C ALA A 158 3.04 9.07 13.46
N GLY A 159 3.17 9.32 12.15
CA GLY A 159 4.35 9.97 11.56
C GLY A 159 5.60 9.11 11.48
N ALA A 160 5.53 7.82 11.82
CA ALA A 160 6.69 6.92 11.69
C ALA A 160 7.02 6.62 10.23
N VAL A 161 8.32 6.45 9.92
CA VAL A 161 8.79 5.98 8.60
C VAL A 161 9.44 4.61 8.78
N VAL A 162 8.73 3.56 8.37
CA VAL A 162 9.16 2.17 8.51
C VAL A 162 10.01 1.79 7.30
N THR A 163 11.31 1.58 7.54
CA THR A 163 12.31 1.31 6.51
C THR A 163 12.94 -0.10 6.62
N HIS A 164 12.57 -0.87 7.62
CA HIS A 164 13.04 -2.23 7.89
C HIS A 164 11.89 -3.07 8.44
N ASP A 165 12.06 -4.38 8.45
CA ASP A 165 11.08 -5.29 9.00
C ASP A 165 10.83 -5.05 10.49
N MET A 166 9.57 -5.20 10.92
CA MET A 166 9.15 -5.05 12.31
C MET A 166 8.64 -6.38 12.85
N PRO A 167 9.19 -6.86 13.97
CA PRO A 167 8.80 -8.14 14.55
C PRO A 167 7.41 -8.08 15.18
N ASP A 168 6.81 -9.27 15.39
CA ASP A 168 5.54 -9.44 16.07
C ASP A 168 5.51 -8.78 17.46
N ASN A 169 4.33 -8.38 17.90
CA ASN A 169 4.05 -7.89 19.25
C ASN A 169 4.89 -6.65 19.62
N THR A 170 4.99 -5.65 18.75
CA THR A 170 5.80 -4.45 18.98
C THR A 170 5.05 -3.15 18.79
N LEU A 171 5.41 -2.14 19.59
CA LEU A 171 5.18 -0.73 19.32
C LEU A 171 6.42 -0.15 18.65
N VAL A 172 6.24 0.46 17.48
CA VAL A 172 7.32 1.09 16.72
C VAL A 172 7.05 2.58 16.49
N ALA A 173 8.08 3.40 16.49
CA ALA A 173 7.97 4.85 16.27
C ALA A 173 9.25 5.47 15.71
N GLY A 174 9.13 6.64 15.13
CA GLY A 174 10.26 7.49 14.70
C GLY A 174 10.58 7.46 13.21
N VAL A 175 11.61 8.23 12.85
CA VAL A 175 12.12 8.37 11.47
C VAL A 175 13.66 8.23 11.52
N PRO A 176 14.25 7.08 11.12
CA PRO A 176 13.54 5.83 10.77
C PRO A 176 12.88 5.19 12.00
N ALA A 177 11.81 4.43 11.77
CA ALA A 177 11.08 3.76 12.83
C ALA A 177 11.93 2.67 13.51
N LYS A 178 11.81 2.58 14.84
CA LYS A 178 12.46 1.57 15.68
C LYS A 178 11.47 0.98 16.67
N VAL A 179 11.74 -0.23 17.11
CA VAL A 179 10.98 -0.84 18.20
C VAL A 179 11.17 -0.02 19.47
N ILE A 180 10.08 0.45 20.06
CA ILE A 180 10.04 1.23 21.29
C ILE A 180 9.84 0.30 22.50
N ARG A 181 8.96 -0.69 22.34
CA ARG A 181 8.72 -1.71 23.37
C ARG A 181 7.99 -2.92 22.77
N GLN A 182 8.04 -4.01 23.51
CA GLN A 182 7.18 -5.19 23.27
C GLN A 182 5.76 -4.91 23.77
N LEU A 183 4.78 -5.46 23.07
CA LEU A 183 3.38 -5.53 23.51
C LEU A 183 3.15 -6.87 24.20
N GLU A 184 2.35 -6.87 25.24
CA GLU A 184 1.96 -8.07 25.99
C GLU A 184 0.84 -8.83 25.29
#